data_faa2ffc62a37fa61cc4c8e83df753d10
#
_entry.id   faa2ffc62a37fa61cc4c8e83df753d10
#
_cell.length_a   1.000
_cell.length_b   1.000
_cell.length_c   1.000
_cell.angle_alpha   90.00
_cell.angle_beta   90.00
_cell.angle_gamma   90.00
#
_symmetry.space_group_name_H-M   'P 1'
#
loop_
_entity.id
_entity.type
_entity.pdbx_description
1 polymer ?
#
loop_
_entity_poly.entity_id
_entity_poly.type
_entity_poly.pdbx_seq_one_letter_code
_entity_poly.pdbx_strand_id
1 'polypeptide(L)'
;MRTSMKKLLFLPLLFALIATACSDDDLPNDDPTNGTLYSLTVTASEGGSASAELSGYHAGEEVAVTAVPNDGYYFVEWLEDGTSVSSDPVYRFQMPERNVALHATFAEIPSEPISNDYRVAVGANYTLLLDENGYLSAFGLNEHGQLGDGTTENRLTPVAILPQTRFAGVFCGGSSSYAIDREGKLYAWGNNENGRLGDGSTMDRHVPTQIMSGTRFSQVAPGSEHTLAIDSEGGLWAFGSNEHGQLGDGSTTDRHAPVRIAGDRQFGHISAGGWFSFAIDTENRLWAFGWNNHGQLGDGTTTEQHTPVQVMPERRFRRISAGNYHTLALDFNNKLWGFGMNMTGQLGDAQRQDKIVPVEIMGDRDFTDIAAKGTHSLALDSEGNLWAFGMNSYGQLGDGTNTNKTTPVQIGAGTTFGHIYTGWYHTAATDNTGNIWMWGSNRYGQLGDGTTTNRNVPAIFDNGQIGTDSRSLVVYYSWSGNSESLASEVAGILGCNTVEVELTTPYAATSDQELYPIAQAEIAAIDNEGRYPSIRTTVSDMDNYDNIIICYPLWYNRMATPMQSFLHNHATQLAGKTLALICTSASSGISQTVADARRLCPDSTIPEALWIRASSIGSARADIEQWLSDIGISK
;
A
#
# COMPACT_ATOMS: atom_id res chain seq x y z
N MET A 1 -18.99 -30.07 -32.16
CA MET A 1 -20.15 -30.85 -31.66
C MET A 1 -20.49 -30.29 -30.30
N ARG A 2 -21.61 -29.58 -30.22
CA ARG A 2 -22.16 -28.99 -28.99
C ARG A 2 -22.95 -30.08 -28.26
N THR A 3 -22.62 -30.34 -27.01
CA THR A 3 -23.47 -31.15 -26.12
C THR A 3 -23.98 -30.27 -24.99
N SER A 4 -25.27 -29.98 -25.10
CA SER A 4 -26.07 -29.24 -24.12
C SER A 4 -26.31 -30.12 -22.90
N MET A 5 -25.92 -29.70 -21.70
CA MET A 5 -26.40 -30.29 -20.45
C MET A 5 -27.62 -29.53 -19.95
N LYS A 6 -28.72 -30.28 -19.85
CA LYS A 6 -30.03 -29.82 -19.37
C LYS A 6 -29.93 -29.49 -17.86
N LYS A 7 -30.34 -28.29 -17.51
CA LYS A 7 -30.66 -27.91 -16.12
C LYS A 7 -31.85 -28.72 -15.63
N LEU A 8 -31.65 -29.49 -14.58
CA LEU A 8 -32.72 -30.17 -13.85
C LEU A 8 -33.29 -29.17 -12.85
N LEU A 9 -34.51 -28.76 -13.06
CA LEU A 9 -35.28 -27.93 -12.13
C LEU A 9 -35.68 -28.83 -10.93
N PHE A 10 -35.12 -28.58 -9.74
CA PHE A 10 -35.69 -29.10 -8.49
C PHE A 10 -36.73 -28.12 -8.00
N LEU A 11 -37.97 -28.56 -8.03
CA LEU A 11 -39.12 -27.90 -7.39
C LEU A 11 -39.08 -28.25 -5.89
N PRO A 12 -39.07 -27.29 -4.94
CA PRO A 12 -39.22 -27.63 -3.55
C PRO A 12 -40.67 -28.06 -3.27
N LEU A 13 -40.81 -29.27 -2.75
CA LEU A 13 -42.07 -29.84 -2.32
C LEU A 13 -42.49 -29.12 -1.03
N LEU A 14 -43.55 -28.33 -1.11
CA LEU A 14 -44.22 -27.72 0.01
C LEU A 14 -44.96 -28.82 0.81
N PHE A 15 -44.43 -29.28 1.94
CA PHE A 15 -45.16 -30.12 2.88
C PHE A 15 -46.05 -29.23 3.75
N ALA A 16 -47.30 -29.14 3.35
CA ALA A 16 -48.36 -28.68 4.23
C ALA A 16 -48.76 -29.82 5.16
N LEU A 17 -48.39 -29.75 6.43
CA LEU A 17 -48.92 -30.66 7.47
C LEU A 17 -50.30 -30.17 7.87
N ILE A 18 -51.32 -30.89 7.38
CA ILE A 18 -52.71 -30.75 7.88
C ILE A 18 -52.78 -31.50 9.19
N ALA A 19 -52.87 -30.79 10.30
CA ALA A 19 -53.22 -31.37 11.58
C ALA A 19 -54.75 -31.54 11.64
N THR A 20 -55.20 -32.78 11.56
CA THR A 20 -56.60 -33.15 11.90
C THR A 20 -56.77 -33.08 13.41
N ALA A 21 -57.72 -32.25 13.81
CA ALA A 21 -58.18 -32.19 15.19
C ALA A 21 -58.90 -33.52 15.56
N CYS A 22 -58.46 -34.14 16.67
CA CYS A 22 -59.30 -35.04 17.47
C CYS A 22 -59.67 -34.28 18.74
N SER A 23 -60.97 -34.14 18.90
CA SER A 23 -61.60 -33.73 20.13
C SER A 23 -61.58 -34.90 21.12
N ASP A 24 -61.08 -34.68 22.35
CA ASP A 24 -61.62 -35.37 23.53
C ASP A 24 -61.58 -34.40 24.74
N ASP A 25 -62.77 -34.22 25.27
CA ASP A 25 -63.03 -33.55 26.52
C ASP A 25 -62.47 -34.37 27.70
N ASP A 26 -61.67 -33.73 28.58
CA ASP A 26 -61.83 -33.91 30.05
C ASP A 26 -60.89 -32.97 30.82
N LEU A 27 -61.43 -31.94 31.32
CA LEU A 27 -61.35 -31.14 32.56
C LEU A 27 -60.08 -31.05 33.43
N PRO A 28 -60.05 -30.13 34.38
CA PRO A 28 -59.29 -28.87 34.30
C PRO A 28 -58.11 -28.92 35.26
N ASN A 29 -57.08 -28.31 34.89
CA ASN A 29 -56.09 -27.81 35.86
C ASN A 29 -55.80 -26.37 35.52
N ASP A 30 -56.47 -25.45 36.23
CA ASP A 30 -56.09 -24.05 36.33
C ASP A 30 -54.69 -23.99 36.98
N ASP A 31 -53.66 -24.05 36.21
CA ASP A 31 -52.33 -23.58 36.60
C ASP A 31 -52.23 -22.08 36.22
N PRO A 32 -52.17 -21.14 37.20
CA PRO A 32 -52.16 -19.72 36.94
C PRO A 32 -50.84 -19.21 36.32
N THR A 33 -49.98 -20.13 35.88
CA THR A 33 -48.68 -19.79 35.23
C THR A 33 -48.68 -19.91 33.72
N ASN A 34 -49.82 -20.27 33.08
CA ASN A 34 -49.88 -20.44 31.63
C ASN A 34 -50.24 -19.10 30.94
N GLY A 35 -49.25 -18.20 30.81
CA GLY A 35 -49.38 -16.95 30.07
C GLY A 35 -49.70 -17.20 28.58
N THR A 36 -50.25 -16.21 27.90
CA THR A 36 -50.53 -16.26 26.46
C THR A 36 -49.26 -16.59 25.68
N LEU A 37 -49.33 -17.61 24.81
CA LEU A 37 -48.23 -17.95 23.90
C LEU A 37 -48.33 -17.11 22.63
N TYR A 38 -47.28 -16.36 22.30
CA TYR A 38 -47.20 -15.55 21.09
C TYR A 38 -46.37 -16.28 20.02
N SER A 39 -46.82 -16.26 18.77
CA SER A 39 -46.12 -16.93 17.67
C SER A 39 -44.93 -16.10 17.17
N LEU A 40 -43.84 -16.81 16.87
CA LEU A 40 -42.70 -16.28 16.14
C LEU A 40 -42.65 -16.91 14.76
N THR A 41 -42.69 -16.08 13.73
CA THR A 41 -42.46 -16.49 12.33
C THR A 41 -41.14 -15.96 11.85
N VAL A 42 -40.25 -16.83 11.35
CA VAL A 42 -38.95 -16.46 10.79
C VAL A 42 -38.92 -16.87 9.33
N THR A 43 -38.58 -15.93 8.45
CA THR A 43 -38.47 -16.14 7.00
C THR A 43 -37.14 -15.57 6.50
N ALA A 44 -36.74 -15.96 5.28
CA ALA A 44 -35.50 -15.52 4.65
C ALA A 44 -35.73 -15.15 3.18
N SER A 45 -35.00 -14.16 2.67
CA SER A 45 -34.92 -13.88 1.24
C SER A 45 -34.11 -14.94 0.52
N GLU A 46 -34.04 -14.87 -0.80
CA GLU A 46 -33.07 -15.65 -1.59
C GLU A 46 -31.64 -15.34 -1.11
N GLY A 47 -30.79 -16.34 -1.05
CA GLY A 47 -29.39 -16.18 -0.66
C GLY A 47 -29.05 -16.63 0.76
N GLY A 48 -30.00 -17.13 1.53
CA GLY A 48 -29.72 -17.67 2.85
C GLY A 48 -30.88 -18.39 3.51
N SER A 49 -30.70 -18.79 4.77
CA SER A 49 -31.71 -19.41 5.62
C SER A 49 -31.80 -18.69 6.96
N ALA A 50 -32.96 -18.77 7.60
CA ALA A 50 -33.19 -18.20 8.90
C ALA A 50 -33.95 -19.19 9.79
N SER A 51 -33.63 -19.22 11.08
CA SER A 51 -34.20 -20.15 12.03
C SER A 51 -34.37 -19.54 13.43
N ALA A 52 -35.29 -20.10 14.21
CA ALA A 52 -35.44 -19.90 15.63
C ALA A 52 -35.52 -21.25 16.32
N GLU A 53 -35.27 -21.31 17.62
CA GLU A 53 -35.32 -22.55 18.39
C GLU A 53 -36.75 -23.06 18.56
N LEU A 54 -37.69 -22.13 18.80
CA LEU A 54 -39.14 -22.41 18.96
C LEU A 54 -39.95 -21.52 18.02
N SER A 55 -41.18 -21.92 17.73
CA SER A 55 -42.17 -21.14 16.97
C SER A 55 -43.13 -20.33 17.83
N GLY A 56 -43.04 -20.42 19.15
CA GLY A 56 -43.87 -19.69 20.09
C GLY A 56 -43.19 -19.51 21.44
N TYR A 57 -43.41 -18.35 22.07
CA TYR A 57 -42.77 -17.91 23.30
C TYR A 57 -43.78 -17.14 24.16
N HIS A 58 -43.60 -17.15 25.50
CA HIS A 58 -44.32 -16.25 26.37
C HIS A 58 -43.74 -14.84 26.36
N ALA A 59 -44.57 -13.85 26.66
CA ALA A 59 -44.08 -12.47 26.77
C ALA A 59 -42.95 -12.35 27.81
N GLY A 60 -41.87 -11.65 27.45
CA GLY A 60 -40.67 -11.47 28.26
C GLY A 60 -39.66 -12.62 28.20
N GLU A 61 -39.95 -13.72 27.48
CA GLU A 61 -38.93 -14.76 27.22
C GLU A 61 -37.87 -14.27 26.23
N GLU A 62 -36.62 -14.66 26.49
CA GLU A 62 -35.51 -14.33 25.58
C GLU A 62 -35.61 -15.21 24.32
N VAL A 63 -35.62 -14.56 23.18
CA VAL A 63 -35.66 -15.17 21.85
C VAL A 63 -34.33 -14.94 21.14
N ALA A 64 -33.79 -15.99 20.52
CA ALA A 64 -32.67 -15.88 19.61
C ALA A 64 -33.09 -16.41 18.22
N VAL A 65 -32.86 -15.59 17.20
CA VAL A 65 -33.01 -15.98 15.78
C VAL A 65 -31.64 -15.94 15.09
N THR A 66 -31.41 -16.87 14.19
CA THR A 66 -30.13 -16.99 13.48
C THR A 66 -30.34 -16.97 11.98
N ALA A 67 -29.63 -16.11 11.27
CA ALA A 67 -29.55 -16.04 9.82
C ALA A 67 -28.24 -16.67 9.34
N VAL A 68 -28.30 -17.55 8.35
CA VAL A 68 -27.14 -18.22 7.77
C VAL A 68 -27.11 -17.96 6.26
N PRO A 69 -26.13 -17.17 5.75
CA PRO A 69 -26.02 -16.95 4.31
C PRO A 69 -25.58 -18.22 3.58
N ASN A 70 -26.05 -18.40 2.35
CA ASN A 70 -25.56 -19.40 1.40
C ASN A 70 -24.22 -18.96 0.82
N ASP A 71 -23.47 -19.88 0.19
CA ASP A 71 -22.26 -19.56 -0.57
C ASP A 71 -22.56 -18.48 -1.62
N GLY A 72 -21.70 -17.46 -1.68
CA GLY A 72 -21.87 -16.31 -2.57
C GLY A 72 -22.80 -15.21 -2.07
N TYR A 73 -23.33 -15.32 -0.85
CA TYR A 73 -24.20 -14.31 -0.24
C TYR A 73 -23.67 -13.88 1.14
N TYR A 74 -24.09 -12.69 1.61
CA TYR A 74 -23.89 -12.22 2.98
C TYR A 74 -25.22 -11.77 3.57
N PHE A 75 -25.35 -11.88 4.91
CA PHE A 75 -26.51 -11.39 5.65
C PHE A 75 -26.50 -9.86 5.70
N VAL A 76 -27.63 -9.22 5.44
CA VAL A 76 -27.78 -7.77 5.48
C VAL A 76 -28.40 -7.35 6.82
N GLU A 77 -29.65 -7.74 7.07
CA GLU A 77 -30.41 -7.30 8.23
C GLU A 77 -31.61 -8.19 8.52
N TRP A 78 -32.12 -8.05 9.75
CA TRP A 78 -33.44 -8.52 10.14
C TRP A 78 -34.46 -7.41 9.98
N LEU A 79 -35.57 -7.73 9.32
CA LEU A 79 -36.73 -6.83 9.18
C LEU A 79 -37.91 -7.35 10.00
N GLU A 80 -38.60 -6.44 10.70
CA GLU A 80 -39.93 -6.64 11.24
C GLU A 80 -40.87 -5.64 10.57
N ASP A 81 -41.93 -6.11 9.92
CA ASP A 81 -42.88 -5.30 9.15
C ASP A 81 -42.20 -4.34 8.16
N GLY A 82 -41.09 -4.79 7.56
CA GLY A 82 -40.30 -4.01 6.60
C GLY A 82 -39.37 -2.95 7.23
N THR A 83 -39.29 -2.90 8.55
CA THR A 83 -38.37 -2.02 9.27
C THR A 83 -37.17 -2.81 9.80
N SER A 84 -35.96 -2.29 9.64
CA SER A 84 -34.73 -2.89 10.18
C SER A 84 -34.75 -2.90 11.71
N VAL A 85 -34.53 -4.08 12.28
CA VAL A 85 -34.48 -4.27 13.74
C VAL A 85 -33.12 -4.76 14.23
N SER A 86 -32.30 -5.36 13.38
CA SER A 86 -30.92 -5.76 13.69
C SER A 86 -30.11 -6.04 12.45
N SER A 87 -28.85 -5.64 12.44
CA SER A 87 -27.83 -6.06 11.47
C SER A 87 -26.97 -7.22 11.99
N ASP A 88 -27.23 -7.75 13.17
CA ASP A 88 -26.56 -8.91 13.71
C ASP A 88 -27.23 -10.20 13.19
N PRO A 89 -26.50 -11.12 12.53
CA PRO A 89 -27.07 -12.38 12.07
C PRO A 89 -27.65 -13.24 13.20
N VAL A 90 -27.20 -13.06 14.43
CA VAL A 90 -27.81 -13.67 15.63
C VAL A 90 -28.51 -12.59 16.45
N TYR A 91 -29.78 -12.35 16.13
CA TYR A 91 -30.57 -11.33 16.81
C TYR A 91 -31.24 -11.88 18.04
N ARG A 92 -31.02 -11.22 19.20
CA ARG A 92 -31.62 -11.56 20.50
C ARG A 92 -32.55 -10.44 20.93
N PHE A 93 -33.78 -10.81 21.39
CA PHE A 93 -34.76 -9.87 21.89
C PHE A 93 -35.66 -10.55 22.93
N GLN A 94 -36.41 -9.76 23.68
CA GLN A 94 -37.46 -10.30 24.55
C GLN A 94 -38.78 -10.34 23.81
N MET A 95 -39.52 -11.48 23.87
CA MET A 95 -40.79 -11.65 23.21
C MET A 95 -41.82 -10.61 23.72
N PRO A 96 -42.34 -9.76 22.84
CA PRO A 96 -43.38 -8.79 23.24
C PRO A 96 -44.73 -9.47 23.42
N GLU A 97 -45.71 -8.75 24.01
CA GLU A 97 -47.11 -9.21 24.16
C GLU A 97 -47.88 -9.21 22.82
N ARG A 98 -47.26 -9.70 21.75
CA ARG A 98 -47.81 -9.83 20.39
C ARG A 98 -47.05 -10.87 19.59
N ASN A 99 -47.66 -11.34 18.52
CA ASN A 99 -46.96 -12.15 17.53
C ASN A 99 -45.85 -11.35 16.82
N VAL A 100 -44.72 -11.99 16.52
CA VAL A 100 -43.56 -11.41 15.85
C VAL A 100 -43.31 -12.14 14.53
N ALA A 101 -43.07 -11.38 13.45
CA ALA A 101 -42.65 -11.91 12.15
C ALA A 101 -41.35 -11.23 11.75
N LEU A 102 -40.26 -12.03 11.64
CA LEU A 102 -38.95 -11.56 11.25
C LEU A 102 -38.60 -12.10 9.87
N HIS A 103 -37.98 -11.25 9.08
CA HIS A 103 -37.46 -11.59 7.73
C HIS A 103 -35.98 -11.27 7.65
N ALA A 104 -35.16 -12.29 7.42
CA ALA A 104 -33.74 -12.14 7.16
C ALA A 104 -33.50 -11.78 5.69
N THR A 105 -32.77 -10.72 5.43
CA THR A 105 -32.38 -10.32 4.08
C THR A 105 -30.92 -10.67 3.80
N PHE A 106 -30.65 -11.08 2.56
CA PHE A 106 -29.32 -11.44 2.06
C PHE A 106 -29.03 -10.71 0.76
N ALA A 107 -27.77 -10.40 0.50
CA ALA A 107 -27.28 -9.83 -0.75
C ALA A 107 -26.17 -10.69 -1.35
N GLU A 108 -26.04 -10.66 -2.67
CA GLU A 108 -24.90 -11.30 -3.35
C GLU A 108 -23.59 -10.61 -2.96
N ILE A 109 -22.54 -11.41 -2.75
CA ILE A 109 -21.18 -10.90 -2.60
C ILE A 109 -20.73 -10.37 -3.97
N PRO A 110 -20.36 -9.07 -4.09
CA PRO A 110 -19.88 -8.54 -5.36
C PRO A 110 -18.70 -9.35 -5.90
N SER A 111 -18.73 -9.71 -7.18
CA SER A 111 -17.66 -10.48 -7.84
C SER A 111 -16.42 -9.64 -8.18
N GLU A 112 -16.44 -8.34 -7.94
CA GLU A 112 -15.30 -7.46 -8.18
C GLU A 112 -14.17 -7.78 -7.19
N PRO A 113 -12.93 -8.00 -7.67
CA PRO A 113 -11.78 -8.20 -6.78
C PRO A 113 -11.60 -6.98 -5.88
N ILE A 114 -11.28 -7.22 -4.61
CA ILE A 114 -10.93 -6.17 -3.66
C ILE A 114 -9.76 -5.38 -4.24
N SER A 115 -10.00 -4.11 -4.63
CA SER A 115 -8.96 -3.22 -5.12
C SER A 115 -8.03 -2.86 -3.97
N ASN A 116 -6.81 -3.38 -3.99
CA ASN A 116 -5.75 -2.97 -3.08
C ASN A 116 -4.81 -2.03 -3.83
N ASP A 117 -4.57 -0.85 -3.28
CA ASP A 117 -3.49 0.00 -3.76
C ASP A 117 -2.18 -0.42 -3.09
N TYR A 118 -1.28 -1.02 -3.85
CA TYR A 118 0.03 -1.49 -3.38
C TYR A 118 1.17 -0.55 -3.76
N ARG A 119 0.89 0.72 -4.06
CA ARG A 119 1.92 1.70 -4.43
C ARG A 119 2.71 2.24 -3.25
N VAL A 120 2.12 2.21 -2.05
CA VAL A 120 2.77 2.67 -0.82
C VAL A 120 2.84 1.53 0.17
N ALA A 121 4.01 1.26 0.73
CA ALA A 121 4.17 0.32 1.82
C ALA A 121 5.00 0.94 2.94
N VAL A 122 4.45 0.86 4.16
CA VAL A 122 5.00 1.52 5.35
C VAL A 122 5.49 0.44 6.33
N GLY A 123 6.80 0.39 6.56
CA GLY A 123 7.45 -0.53 7.47
C GLY A 123 7.51 -0.05 8.92
N ALA A 124 8.40 -0.62 9.75
CA ALA A 124 8.57 -0.14 11.11
C ALA A 124 9.09 1.32 11.14
N ASN A 125 10.18 1.57 10.42
CA ASN A 125 10.87 2.86 10.36
C ASN A 125 11.39 3.17 8.95
N TYR A 126 10.75 2.68 7.92
CA TYR A 126 11.12 2.92 6.53
C TYR A 126 9.87 2.84 5.64
N THR A 127 9.98 3.35 4.43
CA THR A 127 8.89 3.43 3.47
C THR A 127 9.37 2.99 2.09
N LEU A 128 8.52 2.24 1.38
CA LEU A 128 8.66 1.90 -0.02
C LEU A 128 7.56 2.60 -0.82
N LEU A 129 7.92 3.13 -1.98
CA LEU A 129 6.98 3.79 -2.88
C LEU A 129 7.15 3.27 -4.31
N LEU A 130 6.03 3.04 -4.99
CA LEU A 130 5.97 2.88 -6.43
C LEU A 130 5.42 4.16 -7.07
N ASP A 131 6.07 4.60 -8.12
CA ASP A 131 5.49 5.61 -9.01
C ASP A 131 4.40 5.00 -9.91
N GLU A 132 3.74 5.83 -10.71
CA GLU A 132 2.70 5.40 -11.65
C GLU A 132 3.19 4.37 -12.68
N ASN A 133 4.47 4.39 -12.98
CA ASN A 133 5.12 3.50 -13.93
C ASN A 133 5.57 2.17 -13.32
N GLY A 134 5.53 2.07 -11.98
CA GLY A 134 5.97 0.90 -11.22
C GLY A 134 7.47 0.91 -10.88
N TYR A 135 8.12 2.07 -10.90
CA TYR A 135 9.49 2.20 -10.38
C TYR A 135 9.47 2.29 -8.86
N LEU A 136 10.38 1.53 -8.25
CA LEU A 136 10.50 1.45 -6.80
C LEU A 136 11.51 2.45 -6.27
N SER A 137 11.13 3.16 -5.23
CA SER A 137 12.03 3.93 -4.38
C SER A 137 11.82 3.61 -2.90
N ALA A 138 12.85 3.86 -2.09
CA ALA A 138 12.87 3.54 -0.67
C ALA A 138 13.58 4.62 0.15
N PHE A 139 13.17 4.81 1.40
CA PHE A 139 13.81 5.74 2.37
C PHE A 139 13.49 5.35 3.81
N GLY A 140 14.29 5.86 4.75
CA GLY A 140 14.22 5.56 6.18
C GLY A 140 15.36 4.70 6.67
N LEU A 141 15.08 3.87 7.68
CA LEU A 141 16.03 2.96 8.33
C LEU A 141 16.50 1.86 7.36
N ASN A 142 17.82 1.53 7.41
CA ASN A 142 18.44 0.54 6.50
C ASN A 142 19.44 -0.42 7.17
N GLU A 143 19.41 -0.59 8.49
CA GLU A 143 20.42 -1.39 9.23
C GLU A 143 20.53 -2.85 8.74
N HIS A 144 19.46 -3.39 8.15
CA HIS A 144 19.39 -4.75 7.59
C HIS A 144 19.35 -4.76 6.05
N GLY A 145 19.58 -3.62 5.39
CA GLY A 145 19.43 -3.52 3.93
C GLY A 145 17.97 -3.50 3.46
N GLN A 146 17.00 -3.17 4.32
CA GLN A 146 15.57 -3.18 4.01
C GLN A 146 15.15 -2.15 2.96
N LEU A 147 15.98 -1.18 2.62
CA LEU A 147 15.76 -0.28 1.49
C LEU A 147 16.08 -0.96 0.14
N GLY A 148 17.03 -1.91 0.12
CA GLY A 148 17.36 -2.66 -1.09
C GLY A 148 18.34 -1.98 -2.05
N ASP A 149 19.01 -0.91 -1.60
CA ASP A 149 19.98 -0.13 -2.39
C ASP A 149 21.40 -0.71 -2.39
N GLY A 150 21.60 -1.91 -1.84
CA GLY A 150 22.90 -2.57 -1.73
C GLY A 150 23.71 -2.13 -0.52
N THR A 151 23.21 -1.23 0.30
CA THR A 151 23.89 -0.69 1.49
C THR A 151 23.12 -1.03 2.77
N THR A 152 23.66 -0.60 3.92
CA THR A 152 22.97 -0.62 5.22
C THR A 152 22.86 0.79 5.82
N GLU A 153 22.98 1.83 4.98
CA GLU A 153 22.91 3.22 5.39
C GLU A 153 21.48 3.76 5.25
N ASN A 154 21.04 4.52 6.25
CA ASN A 154 19.73 5.18 6.24
C ASN A 154 19.64 6.21 5.12
N ARG A 155 18.46 6.35 4.52
CA ARG A 155 18.18 7.37 3.50
C ARG A 155 17.13 8.35 4.03
N LEU A 156 17.48 9.63 4.05
CA LEU A 156 16.56 10.70 4.47
C LEU A 156 15.64 11.16 3.32
N THR A 157 16.03 10.80 2.09
CA THR A 157 15.29 11.08 0.85
C THR A 157 15.17 9.79 0.03
N PRO A 158 14.21 9.70 -0.89
CA PRO A 158 14.04 8.53 -1.74
C PRO A 158 15.29 8.15 -2.54
N VAL A 159 15.60 6.85 -2.58
CA VAL A 159 16.62 6.26 -3.44
C VAL A 159 15.97 5.23 -4.35
N ALA A 160 16.32 5.24 -5.64
CA ALA A 160 15.77 4.29 -6.62
C ALA A 160 16.31 2.87 -6.39
N ILE A 161 15.42 1.89 -6.48
CA ILE A 161 15.71 0.47 -6.26
C ILE A 161 15.42 -0.31 -7.53
N LEU A 162 16.41 -1.09 -8.03
CA LEU A 162 16.30 -1.86 -9.29
C LEU A 162 15.63 -1.04 -10.41
N PRO A 163 16.22 0.05 -10.86
CA PRO A 163 15.59 1.00 -11.79
C PRO A 163 15.22 0.42 -13.16
N GLN A 164 15.66 -0.81 -13.47
CA GLN A 164 15.28 -1.53 -14.68
C GLN A 164 14.09 -2.48 -14.50
N THR A 165 13.57 -2.63 -13.28
CA THR A 165 12.45 -3.53 -12.97
C THR A 165 11.20 -2.74 -12.68
N ARG A 166 10.07 -3.16 -13.27
CA ARG A 166 8.74 -2.58 -13.01
C ARG A 166 7.99 -3.47 -12.06
N PHE A 167 7.58 -2.92 -10.93
CA PHE A 167 6.81 -3.63 -9.93
C PHE A 167 5.31 -3.32 -10.06
N ALA A 168 4.48 -4.28 -9.69
CA ALA A 168 3.03 -4.15 -9.59
C ALA A 168 2.59 -3.85 -8.15
N GLY A 169 3.39 -4.23 -7.15
CA GLY A 169 3.07 -3.97 -5.75
C GLY A 169 4.29 -4.10 -4.85
N VAL A 170 4.27 -3.35 -3.73
CA VAL A 170 5.29 -3.37 -2.67
C VAL A 170 4.66 -3.62 -1.31
N PHE A 171 5.42 -4.29 -0.42
CA PHE A 171 4.93 -4.68 0.90
C PHE A 171 6.06 -4.59 1.92
N CYS A 172 5.76 -4.08 3.11
CA CYS A 172 6.73 -3.93 4.20
C CYS A 172 6.35 -4.77 5.42
N GLY A 173 7.34 -5.48 5.97
CA GLY A 173 7.28 -6.04 7.31
C GLY A 173 7.84 -5.09 8.39
N GLY A 174 8.32 -5.64 9.51
CA GLY A 174 9.06 -4.87 10.50
C GLY A 174 10.34 -4.28 9.90
N SER A 175 11.24 -5.14 9.43
CA SER A 175 12.52 -4.78 8.79
C SER A 175 12.79 -5.60 7.52
N SER A 176 11.76 -6.17 6.91
CA SER A 176 11.84 -6.93 5.66
C SER A 176 10.90 -6.36 4.61
N SER A 177 11.33 -6.38 3.37
CA SER A 177 10.68 -5.76 2.23
C SER A 177 10.38 -6.78 1.14
N TYR A 178 9.28 -6.58 0.44
CA TYR A 178 8.83 -7.45 -0.64
C TYR A 178 8.28 -6.63 -1.79
N ALA A 179 8.41 -7.17 -3.00
CA ALA A 179 7.77 -6.63 -4.18
C ALA A 179 7.32 -7.74 -5.13
N ILE A 180 6.23 -7.50 -5.82
CA ILE A 180 5.76 -8.35 -6.92
C ILE A 180 5.93 -7.55 -8.21
N ASP A 181 6.63 -8.12 -9.20
CA ASP A 181 6.76 -7.48 -10.50
C ASP A 181 5.49 -7.66 -11.36
N ARG A 182 5.45 -7.02 -12.52
CA ARG A 182 4.32 -7.10 -13.45
C ARG A 182 4.10 -8.50 -14.04
N GLU A 183 5.07 -9.41 -13.88
CA GLU A 183 4.96 -10.81 -14.30
C GLU A 183 4.50 -11.73 -13.15
N GLY A 184 4.32 -11.19 -11.94
CA GLY A 184 3.93 -11.92 -10.74
C GLY A 184 5.10 -12.58 -10.01
N LYS A 185 6.37 -12.24 -10.33
CA LYS A 185 7.54 -12.75 -9.62
C LYS A 185 7.68 -12.05 -8.28
N LEU A 186 7.96 -12.82 -7.25
CA LEU A 186 8.13 -12.30 -5.89
C LEU A 186 9.61 -12.06 -5.58
N TYR A 187 9.89 -10.86 -5.07
CA TYR A 187 11.20 -10.43 -4.58
C TYR A 187 11.14 -10.15 -3.08
N ALA A 188 12.21 -10.48 -2.35
CA ALA A 188 12.33 -10.26 -0.92
C ALA A 188 13.73 -9.73 -0.55
N TRP A 189 13.83 -8.83 0.43
CA TRP A 189 15.10 -8.28 0.92
C TRP A 189 14.93 -7.67 2.33
N GLY A 190 16.04 -7.28 2.97
CA GLY A 190 16.09 -6.79 4.34
C GLY A 190 16.45 -7.89 5.33
N ASN A 191 15.97 -7.78 6.56
CA ASN A 191 16.20 -8.72 7.64
C ASN A 191 15.67 -10.10 7.32
N ASN A 192 16.51 -11.14 7.53
CA ASN A 192 16.19 -12.55 7.28
C ASN A 192 16.33 -13.44 8.51
N GLU A 193 16.37 -12.89 9.70
CA GLU A 193 16.28 -13.69 10.91
C GLU A 193 15.05 -14.60 10.86
N ASN A 194 15.16 -15.85 11.32
CA ASN A 194 14.13 -16.89 11.25
C ASN A 194 13.67 -17.25 9.81
N GLY A 195 14.40 -16.83 8.76
CA GLY A 195 14.07 -17.16 7.37
C GLY A 195 12.84 -16.43 6.81
N ARG A 196 12.51 -15.25 7.37
CA ARG A 196 11.30 -14.47 6.97
C ARG A 196 11.28 -14.01 5.51
N LEU A 197 12.43 -14.03 4.81
CA LEU A 197 12.51 -13.74 3.38
C LEU A 197 12.13 -14.94 2.49
N GLY A 198 12.13 -16.15 3.02
CA GLY A 198 11.73 -17.36 2.29
C GLY A 198 12.70 -17.83 1.22
N ASP A 199 13.96 -17.39 1.25
CA ASP A 199 15.00 -17.76 0.26
C ASP A 199 15.78 -19.03 0.61
N GLY A 200 15.37 -19.76 1.66
CA GLY A 200 16.03 -20.96 2.16
C GLY A 200 17.20 -20.69 3.11
N SER A 201 17.49 -19.42 3.43
CA SER A 201 18.57 -19.00 4.33
C SER A 201 18.03 -18.19 5.52
N THR A 202 18.93 -17.77 6.40
CA THR A 202 18.67 -16.80 7.49
C THR A 202 19.57 -15.58 7.40
N MET A 203 20.19 -15.35 6.23
CA MET A 203 21.07 -14.20 6.01
C MET A 203 20.31 -13.04 5.40
N ASP A 204 20.55 -11.83 5.91
CA ASP A 204 19.98 -10.59 5.39
C ASP A 204 20.32 -10.41 3.89
N ARG A 205 19.40 -9.80 3.15
CA ARG A 205 19.59 -9.43 1.74
C ARG A 205 19.51 -7.92 1.61
N HIS A 206 20.58 -7.32 1.11
CA HIS A 206 20.64 -5.87 0.93
C HIS A 206 20.16 -5.40 -0.44
N VAL A 207 19.79 -6.33 -1.31
CA VAL A 207 19.20 -6.07 -2.64
C VAL A 207 18.00 -6.98 -2.86
N PRO A 208 16.97 -6.54 -3.59
CA PRO A 208 15.83 -7.38 -3.92
C PRO A 208 16.28 -8.68 -4.59
N THR A 209 15.92 -9.81 -3.99
CA THR A 209 16.28 -11.16 -4.44
C THR A 209 15.01 -11.92 -4.79
N GLN A 210 14.91 -12.46 -5.99
CA GLN A 210 13.76 -13.27 -6.40
C GLN A 210 13.71 -14.57 -5.58
N ILE A 211 12.52 -14.88 -5.06
CA ILE A 211 12.25 -16.13 -4.35
C ILE A 211 11.20 -16.95 -5.12
N MET A 212 11.17 -18.28 -4.89
CA MET A 212 10.22 -19.21 -5.54
C MET A 212 10.12 -19.00 -7.07
N SER A 213 11.24 -19.06 -7.77
CA SER A 213 11.26 -19.02 -9.23
C SER A 213 10.35 -20.10 -9.83
N GLY A 214 9.33 -19.72 -10.58
CA GLY A 214 8.34 -20.64 -11.17
C GLY A 214 6.94 -20.54 -10.56
N THR A 215 6.76 -19.86 -9.40
CA THR A 215 5.46 -19.54 -8.83
C THR A 215 5.18 -18.05 -9.07
N ARG A 216 3.95 -17.71 -9.46
CA ARG A 216 3.46 -16.34 -9.58
C ARG A 216 2.64 -16.00 -8.36
N PHE A 217 2.81 -14.79 -7.84
CA PHE A 217 2.12 -14.30 -6.65
C PHE A 217 1.23 -13.11 -6.98
N SER A 218 0.14 -12.97 -6.23
CA SER A 218 -0.81 -11.86 -6.33
C SER A 218 -0.77 -10.94 -5.10
N GLN A 219 -0.39 -11.48 -3.92
CA GLN A 219 -0.36 -10.71 -2.67
C GLN A 219 0.71 -11.24 -1.72
N VAL A 220 1.27 -10.32 -0.90
CA VAL A 220 2.16 -10.63 0.22
C VAL A 220 1.71 -9.84 1.45
N ALA A 221 1.71 -10.48 2.60
CA ALA A 221 1.44 -9.83 3.89
C ALA A 221 2.58 -10.17 4.87
N PRO A 222 3.59 -9.29 4.98
CA PRO A 222 4.67 -9.50 5.94
C PRO A 222 4.27 -9.00 7.33
N GLY A 223 4.43 -9.89 8.33
CA GLY A 223 4.31 -9.57 9.74
C GLY A 223 5.62 -9.00 10.32
N SER A 224 5.81 -9.14 11.63
CA SER A 224 7.07 -8.74 12.27
C SER A 224 8.21 -9.70 11.93
N GLU A 225 7.95 -11.02 11.96
CA GLU A 225 8.98 -12.07 11.83
C GLU A 225 8.57 -13.22 10.92
N HIS A 226 7.40 -13.16 10.30
CA HIS A 226 6.88 -14.16 9.37
C HIS A 226 6.20 -13.47 8.19
N THR A 227 5.90 -14.23 7.16
CA THR A 227 5.31 -13.71 5.94
C THR A 227 4.27 -14.69 5.40
N LEU A 228 3.13 -14.14 4.99
CA LEU A 228 2.13 -14.83 4.19
C LEU A 228 2.20 -14.37 2.74
N ALA A 229 1.87 -15.25 1.80
CA ALA A 229 1.73 -14.88 0.39
C ALA A 229 0.58 -15.68 -0.25
N ILE A 230 -0.09 -15.07 -1.24
CA ILE A 230 -1.09 -15.74 -2.07
C ILE A 230 -0.51 -15.85 -3.48
N ASP A 231 -0.50 -17.07 -4.03
CA ASP A 231 -0.14 -17.29 -5.42
C ASP A 231 -1.28 -16.90 -6.39
N SER A 232 -1.01 -16.91 -7.69
CA SER A 232 -1.99 -16.53 -8.72
C SER A 232 -3.19 -17.50 -8.83
N GLU A 233 -3.13 -18.65 -8.16
CA GLU A 233 -4.20 -19.64 -8.12
C GLU A 233 -5.00 -19.56 -6.81
N GLY A 234 -4.68 -18.61 -5.92
CA GLY A 234 -5.31 -18.43 -4.62
C GLY A 234 -4.74 -19.32 -3.50
N GLY A 235 -3.65 -20.04 -3.75
CA GLY A 235 -2.98 -20.87 -2.76
C GLY A 235 -2.26 -20.03 -1.70
N LEU A 236 -2.44 -20.39 -0.42
CA LEU A 236 -1.83 -19.70 0.71
C LEU A 236 -0.48 -20.31 1.08
N TRP A 237 0.55 -19.46 1.15
CA TRP A 237 1.92 -19.80 1.51
C TRP A 237 2.35 -19.05 2.76
N ALA A 238 3.20 -19.68 3.59
CA ALA A 238 3.73 -19.06 4.80
C ALA A 238 5.21 -19.44 5.02
N PHE A 239 6.00 -18.52 5.60
CA PHE A 239 7.41 -18.71 5.93
C PHE A 239 7.88 -17.71 6.99
N GLY A 240 9.03 -18.00 7.62
CA GLY A 240 9.60 -17.23 8.72
C GLY A 240 9.41 -17.91 10.06
N SER A 241 9.36 -17.11 11.13
CA SER A 241 9.17 -17.54 12.51
C SER A 241 7.82 -18.24 12.71
N ASN A 242 7.81 -19.29 13.54
CA ASN A 242 6.63 -20.10 13.83
C ASN A 242 6.48 -20.49 15.31
N GLU A 243 7.19 -19.86 16.23
CA GLU A 243 7.17 -20.22 17.66
C GLU A 243 5.75 -20.27 18.24
N HIS A 244 4.83 -19.44 17.73
CA HIS A 244 3.43 -19.33 18.16
C HIS A 244 2.44 -19.99 17.18
N GLY A 245 2.92 -20.75 16.18
CA GLY A 245 2.05 -21.34 15.15
C GLY A 245 1.53 -20.31 14.13
N GLN A 246 2.18 -19.15 13.99
CA GLN A 246 1.76 -18.06 13.09
C GLN A 246 1.86 -18.39 11.61
N LEU A 247 2.47 -19.51 11.24
CA LEU A 247 2.46 -20.03 9.88
C LEU A 247 1.22 -20.87 9.57
N GLY A 248 0.52 -21.40 10.59
CA GLY A 248 -0.71 -22.17 10.42
C GLY A 248 -0.52 -23.57 9.81
N ASP A 249 0.69 -24.11 9.82
CA ASP A 249 1.05 -25.43 9.27
C ASP A 249 0.85 -26.59 10.27
N GLY A 250 0.31 -26.32 11.46
CA GLY A 250 0.11 -27.28 12.54
C GLY A 250 1.33 -27.54 13.40
N SER A 251 2.44 -26.84 13.15
CA SER A 251 3.69 -26.92 13.90
C SER A 251 4.04 -25.60 14.59
N THR A 252 5.15 -25.60 15.35
CA THR A 252 5.80 -24.41 15.90
C THR A 252 7.25 -24.31 15.42
N THR A 253 7.55 -24.88 14.25
CA THR A 253 8.90 -24.89 13.68
C THR A 253 9.00 -23.83 12.58
N ASP A 254 10.03 -23.00 12.64
CA ASP A 254 10.32 -21.97 11.63
C ASP A 254 10.46 -22.58 10.22
N ARG A 255 10.04 -21.84 9.22
CA ARG A 255 10.17 -22.21 7.81
C ARG A 255 11.02 -21.18 7.07
N HIS A 256 12.22 -21.58 6.70
CA HIS A 256 13.11 -20.69 5.94
C HIS A 256 12.80 -20.66 4.44
N ALA A 257 11.94 -21.56 3.97
CA ALA A 257 11.39 -21.58 2.62
C ALA A 257 9.86 -21.64 2.69
N PRO A 258 9.14 -21.05 1.72
CA PRO A 258 7.68 -21.04 1.72
C PRO A 258 7.07 -22.45 1.75
N VAL A 259 6.10 -22.64 2.64
CA VAL A 259 5.28 -23.86 2.73
C VAL A 259 3.82 -23.50 2.42
N ARG A 260 3.15 -24.37 1.67
CA ARG A 260 1.73 -24.22 1.38
C ARG A 260 0.90 -24.66 2.58
N ILE A 261 -0.07 -23.85 2.98
CA ILE A 261 -0.94 -24.11 4.14
C ILE A 261 -2.40 -24.17 3.71
N ALA A 262 -3.27 -24.68 4.61
CA ALA A 262 -4.72 -24.80 4.42
C ALA A 262 -5.18 -25.65 3.21
N GLY A 263 -4.31 -26.54 2.68
CA GLY A 263 -4.66 -27.51 1.65
C GLY A 263 -5.10 -26.87 0.33
N ASP A 264 -6.27 -27.30 -0.18
CA ASP A 264 -6.81 -26.84 -1.47
C ASP A 264 -7.72 -25.60 -1.35
N ARG A 265 -7.87 -25.02 -0.16
CA ARG A 265 -8.65 -23.79 0.02
C ARG A 265 -7.98 -22.63 -0.70
N GLN A 266 -8.77 -21.82 -1.38
CA GLN A 266 -8.32 -20.61 -2.05
C GLN A 266 -8.64 -19.38 -1.21
N PHE A 267 -7.73 -18.40 -1.25
CA PHE A 267 -7.81 -17.17 -0.49
C PHE A 267 -7.70 -15.96 -1.41
N GLY A 268 -8.40 -14.88 -1.05
CA GLY A 268 -8.41 -13.61 -1.78
C GLY A 268 -7.74 -12.46 -1.02
N HIS A 269 -7.57 -12.58 0.30
CA HIS A 269 -6.94 -11.51 1.09
C HIS A 269 -6.22 -12.09 2.31
N ILE A 270 -5.06 -11.49 2.66
CA ILE A 270 -4.23 -11.88 3.81
C ILE A 270 -3.76 -10.66 4.59
N SER A 271 -3.53 -10.84 5.88
CA SER A 271 -2.88 -9.86 6.75
C SER A 271 -2.07 -10.57 7.83
N ALA A 272 -0.87 -10.07 8.10
CA ALA A 272 0.00 -10.58 9.13
C ALA A 272 0.32 -9.50 10.16
N GLY A 273 0.14 -9.84 11.44
CA GLY A 273 0.43 -8.98 12.59
C GLY A 273 1.83 -9.22 13.17
N GLY A 274 2.00 -9.00 14.47
CA GLY A 274 3.26 -9.28 15.16
C GLY A 274 3.68 -10.74 15.02
N TRP A 275 2.88 -11.64 15.61
CA TRP A 275 3.09 -13.10 15.61
C TRP A 275 1.77 -13.86 15.37
N PHE A 276 0.88 -13.30 14.58
CA PHE A 276 -0.39 -13.92 14.23
C PHE A 276 -0.78 -13.54 12.80
N SER A 277 -1.70 -14.28 12.24
CA SER A 277 -2.02 -14.26 10.81
C SER A 277 -3.51 -14.33 10.57
N PHE A 278 -3.95 -13.70 9.47
CA PHE A 278 -5.29 -13.79 8.95
C PHE A 278 -5.28 -14.11 7.46
N ALA A 279 -6.34 -14.82 7.05
CA ALA A 279 -6.66 -15.01 5.66
C ALA A 279 -8.20 -14.96 5.47
N ILE A 280 -8.65 -14.31 4.40
CA ILE A 280 -10.03 -14.34 3.95
C ILE A 280 -10.07 -15.21 2.71
N ASP A 281 -10.88 -16.27 2.75
CA ASP A 281 -11.03 -17.18 1.63
C ASP A 281 -11.94 -16.61 0.52
N THR A 282 -12.03 -17.29 -0.60
CA THR A 282 -12.86 -16.87 -1.74
C THR A 282 -14.37 -16.89 -1.48
N GLU A 283 -14.79 -17.46 -0.34
CA GLU A 283 -16.17 -17.39 0.19
C GLU A 283 -16.32 -16.28 1.23
N ASN A 284 -15.27 -15.43 1.38
CA ASN A 284 -15.20 -14.29 2.30
C ASN A 284 -15.29 -14.67 3.78
N ARG A 285 -14.94 -15.91 4.14
CA ARG A 285 -14.82 -16.37 5.52
C ARG A 285 -13.47 -15.95 6.08
N LEU A 286 -13.47 -15.47 7.33
CA LEU A 286 -12.26 -15.03 8.02
C LEU A 286 -11.64 -16.19 8.79
N TRP A 287 -10.34 -16.41 8.59
CA TRP A 287 -9.51 -17.42 9.22
C TRP A 287 -8.37 -16.77 9.97
N ALA A 288 -8.08 -17.22 11.20
CA ALA A 288 -7.05 -16.69 12.07
C ALA A 288 -6.16 -17.81 12.63
N PHE A 289 -4.86 -17.54 12.86
CA PHE A 289 -3.92 -18.45 13.47
C PHE A 289 -2.70 -17.70 14.04
N GLY A 290 -1.97 -18.35 14.95
CA GLY A 290 -0.81 -17.79 15.63
C GLY A 290 -1.10 -17.38 17.07
N TRP A 291 -0.35 -16.40 17.55
CA TRP A 291 -0.39 -15.88 18.92
C TRP A 291 -1.71 -15.23 19.27
N ASN A 292 -2.20 -15.46 20.52
CA ASN A 292 -3.55 -15.02 20.93
C ASN A 292 -3.66 -14.51 22.39
N ASN A 293 -2.57 -14.19 23.07
CA ASN A 293 -2.61 -13.85 24.51
C ASN A 293 -3.46 -12.61 24.84
N HIS A 294 -3.76 -11.74 23.87
CA HIS A 294 -4.64 -10.58 23.99
C HIS A 294 -6.00 -10.77 23.31
N GLY A 295 -6.31 -11.99 22.81
CA GLY A 295 -7.51 -12.24 22.02
C GLY A 295 -7.45 -11.63 20.60
N GLN A 296 -6.25 -11.37 20.08
CA GLN A 296 -6.06 -10.75 18.76
C GLN A 296 -6.52 -11.61 17.59
N LEU A 297 -6.80 -12.89 17.79
CA LEU A 297 -7.44 -13.77 16.81
C LEU A 297 -8.97 -13.58 16.75
N GLY A 298 -9.59 -13.07 17.82
CA GLY A 298 -11.03 -12.82 17.87
C GLY A 298 -11.90 -14.07 17.93
N ASP A 299 -11.33 -15.22 18.29
CA ASP A 299 -12.00 -16.52 18.36
C ASP A 299 -12.72 -16.78 19.71
N GLY A 300 -12.78 -15.78 20.59
CA GLY A 300 -13.37 -15.88 21.92
C GLY A 300 -12.44 -16.49 22.96
N THR A 301 -11.17 -16.76 22.62
CA THR A 301 -10.17 -17.34 23.52
C THR A 301 -8.93 -16.45 23.64
N THR A 302 -7.99 -16.87 24.47
CA THR A 302 -6.61 -16.34 24.52
C THR A 302 -5.59 -17.45 24.25
N THR A 303 -6.02 -18.52 23.58
CA THR A 303 -5.18 -19.67 23.27
C THR A 303 -4.61 -19.52 21.85
N GLU A 304 -3.32 -19.80 21.70
CA GLU A 304 -2.66 -19.84 20.39
C GLU A 304 -3.29 -20.89 19.47
N GLN A 305 -3.40 -20.58 18.19
CA GLN A 305 -3.95 -21.45 17.16
C GLN A 305 -2.87 -21.79 16.14
N HIS A 306 -2.42 -23.04 16.11
CA HIS A 306 -1.35 -23.49 15.21
C HIS A 306 -1.87 -23.90 13.82
N THR A 307 -3.19 -23.93 13.65
CA THR A 307 -3.88 -24.16 12.37
C THR A 307 -4.97 -23.10 12.20
N PRO A 308 -5.36 -22.75 10.96
CA PRO A 308 -6.41 -21.77 10.74
C PRO A 308 -7.75 -22.13 11.39
N VAL A 309 -8.26 -21.26 12.26
CA VAL A 309 -9.60 -21.34 12.86
C VAL A 309 -10.50 -20.27 12.28
N GLN A 310 -11.78 -20.57 12.08
CA GLN A 310 -12.74 -19.62 11.55
C GLN A 310 -13.19 -18.64 12.64
N VAL A 311 -13.20 -17.34 12.32
CA VAL A 311 -13.66 -16.26 13.21
C VAL A 311 -14.99 -15.75 12.71
N MET A 312 -15.98 -15.56 13.61
CA MET A 312 -17.35 -15.11 13.29
C MET A 312 -17.93 -15.83 12.05
N PRO A 313 -18.20 -17.13 12.12
CA PRO A 313 -18.63 -17.94 10.96
C PRO A 313 -19.93 -17.44 10.32
N GLU A 314 -20.74 -16.70 11.06
CA GLU A 314 -21.98 -16.08 10.61
C GLU A 314 -21.78 -14.81 9.79
N ARG A 315 -20.57 -14.20 9.82
CA ARG A 315 -20.26 -12.98 9.07
C ARG A 315 -19.32 -13.24 7.89
N ARG A 316 -19.39 -12.34 6.92
CA ARG A 316 -18.48 -12.28 5.79
C ARG A 316 -17.69 -10.98 5.84
N PHE A 317 -16.39 -11.09 5.60
CA PHE A 317 -15.46 -9.98 5.68
C PHE A 317 -14.85 -9.69 4.32
N ARG A 318 -14.71 -8.42 4.01
CA ARG A 318 -14.05 -7.98 2.76
C ARG A 318 -12.62 -7.52 2.99
N ARG A 319 -12.28 -7.13 4.23
CA ARG A 319 -10.93 -6.64 4.55
C ARG A 319 -10.55 -6.98 6.00
N ILE A 320 -9.27 -7.25 6.20
CA ILE A 320 -8.68 -7.47 7.52
C ILE A 320 -7.34 -6.75 7.56
N SER A 321 -7.02 -6.10 8.68
CA SER A 321 -5.73 -5.45 8.90
C SER A 321 -5.24 -5.73 10.31
N ALA A 322 -4.09 -6.39 10.41
CA ALA A 322 -3.48 -6.81 11.65
C ALA A 322 -2.39 -5.84 12.10
N GLY A 323 -2.51 -5.30 13.31
CA GLY A 323 -1.46 -4.57 14.01
C GLY A 323 -0.46 -5.51 14.69
N ASN A 324 0.40 -4.99 15.58
CA ASN A 324 1.31 -5.88 16.33
C ASN A 324 0.56 -6.79 17.29
N TYR A 325 -0.53 -6.32 17.90
CA TYR A 325 -1.27 -7.02 18.97
C TYR A 325 -2.78 -6.84 18.88
N HIS A 326 -3.30 -6.20 17.86
CA HIS A 326 -4.71 -5.95 17.66
C HIS A 326 -5.08 -6.12 16.19
N THR A 327 -6.37 -6.15 15.92
CA THR A 327 -6.89 -6.42 14.59
C THR A 327 -8.07 -5.52 14.30
N LEU A 328 -8.14 -4.99 13.10
CA LEU A 328 -9.31 -4.35 12.50
C LEU A 328 -9.86 -5.23 11.39
N ALA A 329 -11.17 -5.33 11.29
CA ALA A 329 -11.85 -6.04 10.20
C ALA A 329 -13.00 -5.19 9.64
N LEU A 330 -13.27 -5.34 8.35
CA LEU A 330 -14.34 -4.65 7.66
C LEU A 330 -15.26 -5.69 7.02
N ASP A 331 -16.51 -5.71 7.42
CA ASP A 331 -17.50 -6.63 6.86
C ASP A 331 -18.16 -6.09 5.58
N PHE A 332 -19.00 -6.89 4.93
CA PHE A 332 -19.71 -6.48 3.71
C PHE A 332 -20.80 -5.45 3.94
N ASN A 333 -21.23 -5.25 5.20
CA ASN A 333 -22.13 -4.16 5.58
C ASN A 333 -21.39 -2.85 5.84
N ASN A 334 -20.08 -2.77 5.49
CA ASN A 334 -19.21 -1.62 5.72
C ASN A 334 -18.98 -1.29 7.20
N LYS A 335 -19.23 -2.23 8.12
CA LYS A 335 -19.03 -2.03 9.55
C LYS A 335 -17.61 -2.37 9.96
N LEU A 336 -17.06 -1.52 10.82
CA LEU A 336 -15.72 -1.64 11.38
C LEU A 336 -15.76 -2.46 12.65
N TRP A 337 -14.93 -3.49 12.72
CA TRP A 337 -14.76 -4.37 13.87
C TRP A 337 -13.34 -4.29 14.41
N GLY A 338 -13.18 -4.32 15.72
CA GLY A 338 -11.86 -4.32 16.37
C GLY A 338 -11.78 -5.37 17.49
N PHE A 339 -10.60 -6.00 17.63
CA PHE A 339 -10.32 -6.98 18.68
C PHE A 339 -8.83 -7.12 18.96
N GLY A 340 -8.47 -7.79 20.07
CA GLY A 340 -7.10 -7.89 20.56
C GLY A 340 -6.78 -6.85 21.62
N MET A 341 -5.49 -6.48 21.72
CA MET A 341 -4.95 -5.55 22.70
C MET A 341 -5.51 -4.14 22.55
N ASN A 342 -5.82 -3.47 23.69
CA ASN A 342 -6.40 -2.14 23.72
C ASN A 342 -5.78 -1.16 24.74
N MET A 343 -4.59 -1.45 25.25
CA MET A 343 -3.96 -0.64 26.31
C MET A 343 -3.74 0.82 25.94
N THR A 344 -3.49 1.13 24.66
CA THR A 344 -3.28 2.49 24.14
C THR A 344 -4.54 3.08 23.51
N GLY A 345 -5.66 2.33 23.47
CA GLY A 345 -6.90 2.73 22.82
C GLY A 345 -6.95 2.39 21.33
N GLN A 346 -6.12 1.44 20.88
CA GLN A 346 -6.00 1.07 19.46
C GLN A 346 -7.22 0.38 18.86
N LEU A 347 -8.23 0.04 19.68
CA LEU A 347 -9.54 -0.41 19.21
C LEU A 347 -10.55 0.73 19.04
N GLY A 348 -10.32 1.91 19.63
CA GLY A 348 -11.22 3.07 19.45
C GLY A 348 -12.57 2.97 20.13
N ASP A 349 -12.77 2.03 21.06
CA ASP A 349 -14.02 1.74 21.77
C ASP A 349 -14.22 2.57 23.06
N ALA A 350 -13.45 3.64 23.24
CA ALA A 350 -13.38 4.48 24.44
C ALA A 350 -12.85 3.76 25.69
N GLN A 351 -12.43 2.51 25.58
CA GLN A 351 -11.90 1.71 26.68
C GLN A 351 -10.40 1.46 26.50
N ARG A 352 -9.80 0.77 27.48
CA ARG A 352 -8.39 0.30 27.45
C ARG A 352 -8.31 -1.15 27.89
N GLN A 353 -9.34 -1.93 27.56
CA GLN A 353 -9.43 -3.35 27.86
C GLN A 353 -9.38 -4.15 26.57
N ASP A 354 -8.58 -5.20 26.58
CA ASP A 354 -8.46 -6.15 25.47
C ASP A 354 -9.82 -6.78 25.15
N LYS A 355 -10.04 -7.10 23.88
CA LYS A 355 -11.26 -7.75 23.38
C LYS A 355 -10.90 -9.09 22.76
N ILE A 356 -11.39 -10.16 23.34
CA ILE A 356 -11.19 -11.53 22.84
C ILE A 356 -12.18 -11.93 21.74
N VAL A 357 -13.22 -11.13 21.55
CA VAL A 357 -14.20 -11.23 20.46
C VAL A 357 -14.29 -9.90 19.75
N PRO A 358 -14.58 -9.88 18.44
CA PRO A 358 -14.76 -8.64 17.69
C PRO A 358 -15.86 -7.75 18.28
N VAL A 359 -15.58 -6.45 18.43
CA VAL A 359 -16.55 -5.43 18.82
C VAL A 359 -16.70 -4.41 17.69
N GLU A 360 -17.91 -3.95 17.47
CA GLU A 360 -18.21 -2.94 16.47
C GLU A 360 -17.71 -1.57 16.93
N ILE A 361 -17.09 -0.81 16.03
CA ILE A 361 -16.48 0.50 16.27
C ILE A 361 -17.19 1.53 15.41
N MET A 362 -17.66 2.66 16.01
CA MET A 362 -18.39 3.71 15.29
C MET A 362 -19.54 3.14 14.45
N GLY A 363 -20.42 2.37 15.05
CA GLY A 363 -21.53 1.67 14.37
C GLY A 363 -22.52 2.57 13.61
N ASP A 364 -22.46 3.89 13.84
CA ASP A 364 -23.22 4.92 13.12
C ASP A 364 -22.61 5.30 11.75
N ARG A 365 -21.47 4.70 11.37
CA ARG A 365 -20.74 5.00 10.13
C ARG A 365 -20.46 3.77 9.29
N ASP A 366 -20.32 4.01 7.99
CA ASP A 366 -19.87 3.04 7.01
C ASP A 366 -18.42 3.35 6.61
N PHE A 367 -17.60 2.30 6.52
CA PHE A 367 -16.18 2.42 6.21
C PHE A 367 -15.83 1.75 4.87
N THR A 368 -14.82 2.30 4.19
CA THR A 368 -14.34 1.79 2.89
C THR A 368 -12.96 1.17 2.99
N ASP A 369 -12.11 1.63 3.92
CA ASP A 369 -10.75 1.15 4.11
C ASP A 369 -10.34 1.15 5.58
N ILE A 370 -9.39 0.26 5.94
CA ILE A 370 -8.81 0.09 7.26
C ILE A 370 -7.32 -0.18 7.19
N ALA A 371 -6.55 0.37 8.12
CA ALA A 371 -5.13 0.06 8.26
C ALA A 371 -4.74 -0.02 9.74
N ALA A 372 -4.08 -1.11 10.12
CA ALA A 372 -3.53 -1.36 11.44
C ALA A 372 -2.12 -1.91 11.30
N LYS A 373 -1.17 -1.30 11.99
CA LYS A 373 0.20 -1.80 12.17
C LYS A 373 0.77 -1.13 13.44
N GLY A 374 1.82 -1.67 14.01
CA GLY A 374 2.27 -1.17 15.31
C GLY A 374 1.13 -1.23 16.35
N THR A 375 0.85 -0.10 16.99
CA THR A 375 -0.18 0.04 18.04
C THR A 375 -1.13 1.22 17.80
N HIS A 376 -1.33 1.61 16.53
CA HIS A 376 -2.33 2.60 16.14
C HIS A 376 -3.15 2.08 14.94
N SER A 377 -4.27 2.69 14.73
CA SER A 377 -5.31 2.29 13.79
C SER A 377 -5.80 3.47 12.98
N LEU A 378 -6.09 3.20 11.71
CA LEU A 378 -6.76 4.13 10.79
C LEU A 378 -8.01 3.47 10.22
N ALA A 379 -9.02 4.29 9.95
CA ALA A 379 -10.19 3.89 9.19
C ALA A 379 -10.61 5.03 8.26
N LEU A 380 -11.03 4.69 7.05
CA LEU A 380 -11.55 5.63 6.06
C LEU A 380 -13.05 5.39 5.91
N ASP A 381 -13.86 6.41 6.15
CA ASP A 381 -15.30 6.29 5.99
C ASP A 381 -15.74 6.45 4.52
N SER A 382 -17.02 6.19 4.24
CA SER A 382 -17.59 6.26 2.89
C SER A 382 -17.61 7.66 2.29
N GLU A 383 -17.41 8.69 3.12
CA GLU A 383 -17.29 10.08 2.68
C GLU A 383 -15.83 10.49 2.39
N GLY A 384 -14.87 9.58 2.62
CA GLY A 384 -13.44 9.83 2.47
C GLY A 384 -12.81 10.57 3.66
N ASN A 385 -13.49 10.62 4.81
CA ASN A 385 -12.90 11.16 6.03
C ASN A 385 -11.98 10.14 6.68
N LEU A 386 -10.79 10.57 7.08
CA LEU A 386 -9.80 9.76 7.79
C LEU A 386 -10.00 9.84 9.30
N TRP A 387 -10.09 8.69 9.94
CA TRP A 387 -10.19 8.51 11.38
C TRP A 387 -8.96 7.78 11.93
N ALA A 388 -8.39 8.27 13.04
CA ALA A 388 -7.21 7.70 13.66
C ALA A 388 -7.39 7.51 15.17
N PHE A 389 -6.86 6.42 15.73
CA PHE A 389 -6.92 6.11 17.16
C PHE A 389 -5.79 5.18 17.61
N GLY A 390 -5.54 5.10 18.91
CA GLY A 390 -4.47 4.31 19.50
C GLY A 390 -3.26 5.14 19.93
N MET A 391 -2.06 4.57 19.78
CA MET A 391 -0.78 5.18 20.15
C MET A 391 -0.48 6.43 19.32
N ASN A 392 0.02 7.50 20.00
CA ASN A 392 0.36 8.77 19.36
C ASN A 392 1.66 9.43 19.87
N SER A 393 2.55 8.70 20.52
CA SER A 393 3.75 9.26 21.16
C SER A 393 4.71 9.96 20.17
N TYR A 394 4.60 9.65 18.88
CA TYR A 394 5.42 10.23 17.81
C TYR A 394 4.60 11.11 16.84
N GLY A 395 3.31 11.38 17.16
CA GLY A 395 2.40 12.11 16.28
C GLY A 395 1.82 11.27 15.14
N GLN A 396 1.89 9.92 15.23
CA GLN A 396 1.45 9.00 14.16
C GLN A 396 -0.05 9.02 13.87
N LEU A 397 -0.89 9.60 14.75
CA LEU A 397 -2.29 9.82 14.46
C LEU A 397 -2.54 11.04 13.56
N GLY A 398 -1.66 12.06 13.62
CA GLY A 398 -1.78 13.24 12.76
C GLY A 398 -2.78 14.30 13.27
N ASP A 399 -3.18 14.25 14.54
CA ASP A 399 -4.17 15.14 15.16
C ASP A 399 -3.59 16.44 15.75
N GLY A 400 -2.32 16.75 15.46
CA GLY A 400 -1.60 17.90 16.01
C GLY A 400 -1.07 17.69 17.44
N THR A 401 -1.29 16.51 18.03
CA THR A 401 -0.84 16.18 19.39
C THR A 401 0.10 14.97 19.39
N ASN A 402 0.68 14.66 20.55
CA ASN A 402 1.41 13.41 20.80
C ASN A 402 0.75 12.59 21.92
N THR A 403 -0.59 12.70 22.04
CA THR A 403 -1.36 12.03 23.08
C THR A 403 -2.20 10.90 22.48
N ASN A 404 -2.13 9.70 23.06
CA ASN A 404 -2.91 8.54 22.64
C ASN A 404 -4.42 8.83 22.68
N LYS A 405 -5.16 8.28 21.72
CA LYS A 405 -6.61 8.43 21.61
C LYS A 405 -7.31 7.08 21.81
N THR A 406 -8.24 7.04 22.75
CA THR A 406 -9.10 5.86 23.01
C THR A 406 -10.38 5.87 22.19
N THR A 407 -10.67 7.01 21.54
CA THR A 407 -11.79 7.19 20.60
C THR A 407 -11.24 7.69 19.28
N PRO A 408 -11.85 7.32 18.14
CA PRO A 408 -11.47 7.81 16.84
C PRO A 408 -11.53 9.35 16.75
N VAL A 409 -10.50 9.97 16.20
CA VAL A 409 -10.44 11.41 15.90
C VAL A 409 -10.30 11.60 14.40
N GLN A 410 -11.02 12.59 13.84
CA GLN A 410 -10.94 12.92 12.42
C GLN A 410 -9.62 13.65 12.13
N ILE A 411 -8.94 13.25 11.06
CA ILE A 411 -7.64 13.76 10.63
C ILE A 411 -7.78 14.48 9.30
N GLY A 412 -7.10 15.62 9.16
CA GLY A 412 -7.04 16.37 7.90
C GLY A 412 -8.42 16.84 7.44
N ALA A 413 -9.25 17.38 8.37
CA ALA A 413 -10.60 17.85 8.04
C ALA A 413 -10.59 18.78 6.81
N GLY A 414 -11.40 18.45 5.79
CA GLY A 414 -11.45 19.14 4.50
C GLY A 414 -10.62 18.48 3.39
N THR A 415 -9.82 17.46 3.71
CA THR A 415 -9.15 16.60 2.72
C THR A 415 -9.92 15.29 2.57
N THR A 416 -10.19 14.88 1.34
CA THR A 416 -10.81 13.59 1.04
C THR A 416 -9.72 12.59 0.67
N PHE A 417 -9.54 11.56 1.49
CA PHE A 417 -8.53 10.54 1.29
C PHE A 417 -9.09 9.35 0.50
N GLY A 418 -8.22 8.69 -0.29
CA GLY A 418 -8.56 7.52 -1.10
C GLY A 418 -8.04 6.21 -0.49
N HIS A 419 -6.78 6.19 0.01
CA HIS A 419 -6.15 5.03 0.62
C HIS A 419 -5.35 5.42 1.85
N ILE A 420 -5.17 4.47 2.78
CA ILE A 420 -4.50 4.67 4.06
C ILE A 420 -3.50 3.55 4.33
N TYR A 421 -2.35 3.91 4.92
CA TYR A 421 -1.25 3.00 5.19
C TYR A 421 -0.65 3.29 6.55
N THR A 422 -0.34 2.26 7.32
CA THR A 422 0.29 2.38 8.64
C THR A 422 1.61 1.64 8.70
N GLY A 423 2.61 2.25 9.33
CA GLY A 423 3.80 1.59 9.83
C GLY A 423 3.72 1.35 11.33
N TRP A 424 4.87 1.12 12.00
CA TRP A 424 4.84 1.01 13.46
C TRP A 424 4.67 2.37 14.12
N TYR A 425 5.31 3.42 13.59
CA TYR A 425 5.40 4.73 14.20
C TYR A 425 5.14 5.90 13.26
N HIS A 426 4.84 5.63 12.01
CA HIS A 426 4.48 6.66 11.02
C HIS A 426 3.34 6.16 10.14
N THR A 427 2.76 7.09 9.43
CA THR A 427 1.53 6.90 8.68
C THR A 427 1.66 7.56 7.31
N ALA A 428 1.06 6.95 6.32
CA ALA A 428 0.88 7.55 5.00
C ALA A 428 -0.61 7.44 4.57
N ALA A 429 -1.03 8.35 3.70
CA ALA A 429 -2.33 8.30 3.03
C ALA A 429 -2.20 8.88 1.62
N THR A 430 -3.08 8.48 0.72
CA THR A 430 -3.25 9.16 -0.57
C THR A 430 -4.58 9.90 -0.58
N ASP A 431 -4.60 11.11 -1.14
CA ASP A 431 -5.87 11.81 -1.38
C ASP A 431 -6.45 11.47 -2.75
N ASN A 432 -7.67 11.92 -3.03
CA ASN A 432 -8.35 11.65 -4.30
C ASN A 432 -7.72 12.35 -5.52
N THR A 433 -6.73 13.22 -5.30
CA THR A 433 -5.96 13.87 -6.37
C THR A 433 -4.64 13.19 -6.64
N GLY A 434 -4.32 12.11 -5.87
CA GLY A 434 -3.11 11.31 -6.01
C GLY A 434 -1.93 11.79 -5.17
N ASN A 435 -2.06 12.85 -4.37
CA ASN A 435 -0.99 13.27 -3.48
C ASN A 435 -0.79 12.25 -2.37
N ILE A 436 0.46 11.98 -2.04
CA ILE A 436 0.84 11.18 -0.88
C ILE A 436 1.03 12.12 0.31
N TRP A 437 0.43 11.79 1.44
CA TRP A 437 0.55 12.50 2.70
C TRP A 437 1.30 11.62 3.70
N MET A 438 2.24 12.20 4.47
CA MET A 438 3.02 11.48 5.45
C MET A 438 3.13 12.22 6.77
N TRP A 439 3.12 11.47 7.90
CA TRP A 439 3.29 12.01 9.25
C TRP A 439 3.69 10.93 10.26
N GLY A 440 4.02 11.33 11.49
CA GLY A 440 4.48 10.47 12.56
C GLY A 440 5.98 10.60 12.80
N SER A 441 6.60 9.51 13.20
CA SER A 441 8.03 9.43 13.46
C SER A 441 8.86 9.67 12.20
N ASN A 442 9.96 10.43 12.34
CA ASN A 442 10.92 10.67 11.24
C ASN A 442 12.38 10.50 11.70
N ARG A 443 12.62 9.84 12.82
CA ARG A 443 13.96 9.71 13.42
C ARG A 443 15.02 9.18 12.46
N TYR A 444 14.63 8.36 11.50
CA TYR A 444 15.50 7.71 10.52
C TYR A 444 15.31 8.22 9.09
N GLY A 445 14.49 9.28 8.90
CA GLY A 445 14.15 9.79 7.58
C GLY A 445 13.00 9.01 6.91
N GLN A 446 12.17 8.28 7.67
CA GLN A 446 11.07 7.46 7.14
C GLN A 446 9.92 8.27 6.53
N LEU A 447 9.90 9.60 6.68
CA LEU A 447 9.01 10.49 5.95
C LEU A 447 9.60 11.00 4.62
N GLY A 448 10.89 10.72 4.34
CA GLY A 448 11.53 10.99 3.05
C GLY A 448 11.74 12.46 2.68
N ASP A 449 11.61 13.38 3.64
CA ASP A 449 11.62 14.83 3.44
C ASP A 449 12.99 15.49 3.64
N GLY A 450 14.06 14.69 3.67
CA GLY A 450 15.43 15.16 3.93
C GLY A 450 15.73 15.52 5.38
N THR A 451 14.78 15.34 6.31
CA THR A 451 14.92 15.66 7.72
C THR A 451 14.82 14.42 8.62
N THR A 452 15.04 14.61 9.91
CA THR A 452 14.79 13.62 10.96
C THR A 452 13.76 14.11 11.99
N THR A 453 12.97 15.12 11.62
CA THR A 453 11.99 15.75 12.52
C THR A 453 10.63 15.07 12.39
N ASN A 454 10.07 14.60 13.52
CA ASN A 454 8.72 14.02 13.56
C ASN A 454 7.65 15.05 13.15
N ARG A 455 6.57 14.58 12.54
CA ARG A 455 5.41 15.41 12.17
C ARG A 455 4.16 14.85 12.84
N ASN A 456 3.45 15.68 13.58
CA ASN A 456 2.20 15.31 14.25
C ASN A 456 0.93 15.80 13.51
N VAL A 457 1.08 16.30 12.29
CA VAL A 457 0.01 16.64 11.34
C VAL A 457 0.36 16.08 9.97
N PRO A 458 -0.65 15.67 9.17
CA PRO A 458 -0.43 15.27 7.78
C PRO A 458 0.25 16.37 6.97
N ALA A 459 1.26 16.02 6.20
CA ALA A 459 1.88 16.90 5.23
C ALA A 459 2.03 16.18 3.89
N ILE A 460 1.82 16.89 2.79
CA ILE A 460 2.05 16.34 1.46
C ILE A 460 3.51 15.93 1.37
N PHE A 461 3.72 14.71 0.91
CA PHE A 461 5.03 14.19 0.61
C PHE A 461 5.51 14.82 -0.69
N ASP A 462 6.32 15.85 -0.55
CA ASP A 462 7.04 16.46 -1.67
C ASP A 462 8.39 15.75 -1.78
N ASN A 463 8.41 14.71 -2.60
CA ASN A 463 9.60 13.89 -2.77
C ASN A 463 10.65 14.52 -3.68
N GLY A 464 10.46 15.76 -4.11
CA GLY A 464 11.38 16.44 -5.03
C GLY A 464 11.91 15.61 -6.22
N GLN A 465 11.52 14.32 -6.32
CA GLN A 465 12.14 13.33 -7.20
C GLN A 465 11.26 12.17 -7.67
N ILE A 466 9.97 12.00 -7.28
CA ILE A 466 9.13 10.94 -7.86
C ILE A 466 7.98 11.55 -8.63
N GLY A 467 8.07 11.38 -9.93
CA GLY A 467 7.03 11.46 -10.92
C GLY A 467 5.84 12.36 -10.59
N THR A 468 6.04 13.65 -10.53
CA THR A 468 5.04 14.51 -11.11
C THR A 468 5.11 14.27 -12.62
N ASP A 469 4.05 14.52 -13.31
CA ASP A 469 3.89 14.52 -14.77
C ASP A 469 4.88 15.48 -15.49
N SER A 470 6.10 15.59 -14.92
CA SER A 470 7.18 16.40 -15.48
C SER A 470 7.71 15.70 -16.73
N ARG A 471 7.15 16.10 -17.84
CA ARG A 471 7.66 15.75 -19.16
C ARG A 471 9.06 16.36 -19.41
N SER A 472 9.81 16.62 -18.32
CA SER A 472 11.14 17.24 -18.32
C SER A 472 12.20 16.29 -17.77
N LEU A 473 13.38 16.27 -18.40
CA LEU A 473 14.57 15.54 -17.96
C LEU A 473 15.77 16.49 -17.93
N VAL A 474 16.56 16.47 -16.87
CA VAL A 474 17.83 17.21 -16.81
C VAL A 474 18.99 16.28 -17.19
N VAL A 475 19.70 16.60 -18.25
CA VAL A 475 20.90 15.87 -18.67
C VAL A 475 22.10 16.76 -18.44
N TYR A 476 23.11 16.25 -17.74
CA TYR A 476 24.28 17.06 -17.40
C TYR A 476 25.61 16.34 -17.64
N TYR A 477 26.64 17.12 -17.87
CA TYR A 477 28.03 16.71 -17.79
C TYR A 477 28.77 17.67 -16.85
N SER A 478 29.50 17.13 -15.88
CA SER A 478 30.24 17.95 -14.92
C SER A 478 31.71 17.50 -14.80
N TRP A 479 32.63 18.45 -14.86
CA TRP A 479 34.06 18.22 -14.60
C TRP A 479 34.47 18.64 -13.19
N SER A 480 33.93 19.75 -12.70
CA SER A 480 34.31 20.37 -11.44
C SER A 480 33.19 20.37 -10.38
N GLY A 481 32.09 19.63 -10.60
CA GLY A 481 30.90 19.61 -9.76
C GLY A 481 29.95 20.79 -9.95
N ASN A 482 30.32 21.82 -10.70
CA ASN A 482 29.51 23.01 -10.89
C ASN A 482 28.23 22.73 -11.70
N SER A 483 28.34 21.98 -12.80
CA SER A 483 27.18 21.64 -13.65
C SER A 483 26.30 20.60 -13.00
N GLU A 484 26.83 19.73 -12.15
CA GLU A 484 26.07 18.81 -11.30
C GLU A 484 25.22 19.56 -10.27
N SER A 485 25.83 20.54 -9.56
CA SER A 485 25.11 21.40 -8.61
C SER A 485 24.01 22.20 -9.30
N LEU A 486 24.27 22.71 -10.51
CA LEU A 486 23.29 23.42 -11.32
C LEU A 486 22.15 22.48 -11.79
N ALA A 487 22.48 21.29 -12.24
CA ALA A 487 21.50 20.28 -12.65
C ALA A 487 20.60 19.86 -11.49
N SER A 488 21.16 19.70 -10.29
CA SER A 488 20.42 19.40 -9.08
C SER A 488 19.44 20.52 -8.69
N GLU A 489 19.85 21.79 -8.84
CA GLU A 489 18.98 22.94 -8.58
C GLU A 489 17.81 23.02 -9.60
N VAL A 490 18.09 22.84 -10.90
CA VAL A 490 17.05 22.81 -11.95
C VAL A 490 16.09 21.65 -11.73
N ALA A 491 16.61 20.45 -11.45
CA ALA A 491 15.79 19.28 -11.19
C ALA A 491 14.91 19.47 -9.94
N GLY A 492 15.44 20.09 -8.89
CA GLY A 492 14.69 20.44 -7.67
C GLY A 492 13.56 21.46 -7.93
N ILE A 493 13.75 22.40 -8.86
CA ILE A 493 12.70 23.36 -9.25
C ILE A 493 11.59 22.65 -10.05
N LEU A 494 11.96 21.81 -11.02
CA LEU A 494 11.02 21.14 -11.93
C LEU A 494 10.42 19.85 -11.36
N GLY A 495 11.02 19.29 -10.29
CA GLY A 495 10.62 17.98 -9.77
C GLY A 495 10.87 16.85 -10.78
N CYS A 496 12.00 16.86 -11.50
CA CYS A 496 12.30 15.93 -12.56
C CYS A 496 13.62 15.17 -12.34
N ASN A 497 13.84 14.10 -13.10
CA ASN A 497 15.04 13.28 -13.02
C ASN A 497 16.28 13.95 -13.62
N THR A 498 17.47 13.50 -13.18
CA THR A 498 18.76 13.89 -13.74
C THR A 498 19.47 12.68 -14.36
N VAL A 499 20.22 12.92 -15.43
CA VAL A 499 21.09 11.91 -16.08
C VAL A 499 22.47 12.53 -16.30
N GLU A 500 23.51 11.90 -15.77
CA GLU A 500 24.90 12.29 -16.02
C GLU A 500 25.40 11.69 -17.32
N VAL A 501 26.07 12.52 -18.13
CA VAL A 501 26.78 12.06 -19.32
C VAL A 501 28.17 11.56 -18.93
N GLU A 502 28.39 10.27 -19.09
CA GLU A 502 29.64 9.61 -18.73
C GLU A 502 30.42 9.16 -19.94
N LEU A 503 31.73 9.45 -19.94
CA LEU A 503 32.64 8.95 -20.95
C LEU A 503 32.89 7.46 -20.80
N THR A 504 33.03 6.74 -21.92
CA THR A 504 33.48 5.34 -21.92
C THR A 504 34.84 5.18 -21.27
N THR A 505 35.73 6.14 -21.50
CA THR A 505 37.04 6.24 -20.85
C THR A 505 37.15 7.64 -20.23
N PRO A 506 37.15 7.75 -18.89
CA PRO A 506 37.31 9.04 -18.23
C PRO A 506 38.61 9.73 -18.61
N TYR A 507 38.62 11.06 -18.60
CA TYR A 507 39.84 11.82 -18.82
C TYR A 507 40.88 11.51 -17.73
N ALA A 508 42.13 11.33 -18.14
CA ALA A 508 43.26 11.16 -17.21
C ALA A 508 43.73 12.48 -16.55
N ALA A 509 43.12 13.60 -16.94
CA ALA A 509 43.41 14.92 -16.38
C ALA A 509 42.96 15.02 -14.91
N THR A 510 43.74 15.70 -14.08
CA THR A 510 43.48 15.99 -12.67
C THR A 510 43.31 17.49 -12.40
N SER A 511 43.49 18.32 -13.40
CA SER A 511 43.40 19.78 -13.36
C SER A 511 42.90 20.36 -14.66
N ASP A 512 42.38 21.59 -14.66
CA ASP A 512 41.95 22.31 -15.84
C ASP A 512 43.12 22.50 -16.83
N GLN A 513 44.35 22.65 -16.34
CA GLN A 513 45.53 22.79 -17.20
C GLN A 513 45.83 21.55 -18.03
N GLU A 514 45.51 20.37 -17.48
CA GLU A 514 45.65 19.09 -18.20
C GLU A 514 44.44 18.80 -19.07
N LEU A 515 43.23 19.22 -18.67
CA LEU A 515 42.01 19.00 -19.42
C LEU A 515 41.91 19.86 -20.68
N TYR A 516 42.28 21.14 -20.61
CA TYR A 516 42.06 22.08 -21.70
C TYR A 516 42.73 21.66 -23.03
N PRO A 517 43.98 21.15 -23.09
CA PRO A 517 44.56 20.64 -24.33
C PRO A 517 43.77 19.45 -24.93
N ILE A 518 43.23 18.58 -24.07
CA ILE A 518 42.41 17.44 -24.49
C ILE A 518 41.10 17.95 -25.10
N ALA A 519 40.41 18.84 -24.40
CA ALA A 519 39.17 19.46 -24.86
C ALA A 519 39.36 20.21 -26.20
N GLN A 520 40.47 20.93 -26.34
CA GLN A 520 40.80 21.64 -27.59
C GLN A 520 41.03 20.67 -28.76
N ALA A 521 41.73 19.56 -28.55
CA ALA A 521 41.96 18.52 -29.55
C ALA A 521 40.64 17.83 -29.95
N GLU A 522 39.75 17.55 -28.99
CA GLU A 522 38.44 16.98 -29.28
C GLU A 522 37.53 17.93 -30.04
N ILE A 523 37.48 19.22 -29.66
CA ILE A 523 36.77 20.24 -30.42
C ILE A 523 37.26 20.28 -31.89
N ALA A 524 38.59 20.26 -32.11
CA ALA A 524 39.15 20.21 -33.43
C ALA A 524 38.81 18.93 -34.21
N ALA A 525 38.75 17.78 -33.51
CA ALA A 525 38.33 16.51 -34.11
C ALA A 525 36.84 16.51 -34.49
N ILE A 526 35.99 17.11 -33.67
CA ILE A 526 34.58 17.29 -34.01
C ILE A 526 34.40 18.20 -35.21
N ASP A 527 35.08 19.35 -35.23
CA ASP A 527 34.90 20.36 -36.29
C ASP A 527 35.49 19.90 -37.66
N ASN A 528 36.59 19.18 -37.65
CA ASN A 528 37.29 18.81 -38.89
C ASN A 528 36.96 17.39 -39.38
N GLU A 529 36.64 16.48 -38.48
CA GLU A 529 36.51 15.04 -38.76
C GLU A 529 35.13 14.48 -38.38
N GLY A 530 34.27 15.25 -37.69
CA GLY A 530 33.01 14.78 -37.15
C GLY A 530 33.17 13.67 -36.11
N ARG A 531 34.33 13.61 -35.45
CA ARG A 531 34.68 12.55 -34.49
C ARG A 531 34.43 13.01 -33.05
N TYR A 532 33.43 12.43 -32.40
CA TYR A 532 33.02 12.71 -31.04
C TYR A 532 33.66 11.76 -30.02
N PRO A 533 33.97 12.20 -28.78
CA PRO A 533 34.38 11.29 -27.71
C PRO A 533 33.30 10.25 -27.42
N SER A 534 33.71 9.02 -27.10
CA SER A 534 32.77 7.94 -26.80
C SER A 534 32.18 8.09 -25.42
N ILE A 535 30.85 8.03 -25.30
CA ILE A 535 30.08 8.04 -24.04
C ILE A 535 29.43 6.68 -23.83
N ARG A 536 29.16 6.32 -22.56
CA ARG A 536 28.40 5.12 -22.17
C ARG A 536 26.95 5.43 -21.81
N THR A 537 26.63 6.70 -21.62
CA THR A 537 25.27 7.15 -21.24
C THR A 537 24.30 6.94 -22.39
N THR A 538 23.19 6.26 -22.07
CA THR A 538 22.01 6.10 -22.93
C THR A 538 20.76 6.43 -22.14
N VAL A 539 19.74 7.00 -22.80
CA VAL A 539 18.42 7.26 -22.23
C VAL A 539 17.42 6.47 -23.05
N SER A 540 17.00 5.32 -22.55
CA SER A 540 16.13 4.37 -23.27
C SER A 540 14.67 4.83 -23.35
N ASP A 541 14.23 5.70 -22.45
CA ASP A 541 12.87 6.21 -22.29
C ASP A 541 12.73 7.69 -22.69
N MET A 542 13.61 8.18 -23.59
CA MET A 542 13.62 9.57 -24.08
C MET A 542 12.24 10.03 -24.60
N ASP A 543 11.43 9.11 -25.11
CA ASP A 543 10.09 9.41 -25.64
C ASP A 543 9.09 9.89 -24.58
N ASN A 544 9.36 9.63 -23.30
CA ASN A 544 8.52 10.07 -22.19
C ASN A 544 8.65 11.56 -21.87
N TYR A 545 9.67 12.24 -22.42
CA TYR A 545 9.98 13.64 -22.09
C TYR A 545 9.71 14.55 -23.29
N ASP A 546 9.14 15.75 -23.02
CA ASP A 546 9.00 16.83 -24.00
C ASP A 546 10.13 17.84 -23.89
N ASN A 547 10.62 18.06 -22.66
CA ASN A 547 11.64 19.05 -22.35
C ASN A 547 12.91 18.36 -21.88
N ILE A 548 14.03 18.61 -22.53
CA ILE A 548 15.35 18.13 -22.10
C ILE A 548 16.18 19.35 -21.74
N ILE A 549 16.47 19.48 -20.43
CA ILE A 549 17.31 20.57 -19.92
C ILE A 549 18.74 20.11 -19.92
N ILE A 550 19.61 20.77 -20.68
CA ILE A 550 21.01 20.39 -20.89
C ILE A 550 21.90 21.29 -20.04
N CYS A 551 22.52 20.72 -18.99
CA CYS A 551 23.43 21.42 -18.07
C CYS A 551 24.89 21.04 -18.35
N TYR A 552 25.76 22.02 -18.63
CA TYR A 552 27.15 21.73 -19.03
C TYR A 552 28.12 22.88 -18.74
N PRO A 553 29.43 22.59 -18.59
CA PRO A 553 30.47 23.62 -18.54
C PRO A 553 30.83 24.12 -19.93
N LEU A 554 31.23 25.38 -20.03
CA LEU A 554 31.80 25.94 -21.28
C LEU A 554 33.30 25.64 -21.38
N TRP A 555 33.68 25.03 -22.47
CA TRP A 555 35.10 24.84 -22.86
C TRP A 555 35.39 25.63 -24.14
N TYR A 556 36.29 26.61 -24.05
CA TYR A 556 36.62 27.50 -25.19
C TYR A 556 35.40 28.15 -25.84
N ASN A 557 34.47 28.63 -25.02
CA ASN A 557 33.15 29.18 -25.42
C ASN A 557 32.25 28.20 -26.19
N ARG A 558 32.55 26.90 -26.12
CA ARG A 558 31.78 25.81 -26.74
C ARG A 558 31.15 24.94 -25.65
N MET A 559 30.15 24.19 -26.04
CA MET A 559 29.60 23.10 -25.20
C MET A 559 30.70 22.05 -24.95
N ALA A 560 30.80 21.56 -23.72
CA ALA A 560 31.71 20.47 -23.38
C ALA A 560 31.55 19.27 -24.36
N THR A 561 32.63 18.71 -24.82
CA THR A 561 32.62 17.68 -25.88
C THR A 561 31.85 16.41 -25.52
N PRO A 562 31.81 15.89 -24.24
CA PRO A 562 30.94 14.79 -23.89
C PRO A 562 29.45 15.11 -24.07
N MET A 563 29.04 16.35 -23.80
CA MET A 563 27.64 16.77 -24.01
C MET A 563 27.33 16.89 -25.52
N GLN A 564 28.28 17.33 -26.36
CA GLN A 564 28.11 17.29 -27.81
C GLN A 564 27.97 15.86 -28.34
N SER A 565 28.69 14.88 -27.75
CA SER A 565 28.51 13.46 -28.04
C SER A 565 27.11 12.96 -27.67
N PHE A 566 26.58 13.37 -26.51
CA PHE A 566 25.22 13.01 -26.09
C PHE A 566 24.18 13.51 -27.10
N LEU A 567 24.26 14.80 -27.48
CA LEU A 567 23.33 15.37 -28.45
C LEU A 567 23.43 14.69 -29.81
N HIS A 568 24.66 14.40 -30.27
CA HIS A 568 24.90 13.69 -31.54
C HIS A 568 24.30 12.29 -31.54
N ASN A 569 24.52 11.51 -30.47
CA ASN A 569 24.07 10.11 -30.37
C ASN A 569 22.55 9.99 -30.22
N HIS A 570 21.90 10.99 -29.63
CA HIS A 570 20.46 10.97 -29.36
C HIS A 570 19.65 11.90 -30.29
N ALA A 571 20.25 12.48 -31.34
CA ALA A 571 19.61 13.49 -32.19
C ALA A 571 18.22 13.07 -32.71
N THR A 572 18.06 11.80 -33.11
CA THR A 572 16.79 11.27 -33.62
C THR A 572 15.73 11.20 -32.51
N GLN A 573 16.10 10.82 -31.27
CA GLN A 573 15.21 10.74 -30.14
C GLN A 573 14.84 12.12 -29.57
N LEU A 574 15.67 13.12 -29.82
CA LEU A 574 15.48 14.52 -29.41
C LEU A 574 14.65 15.32 -30.41
N ALA A 575 14.38 14.79 -31.61
CA ALA A 575 13.54 15.45 -32.62
C ALA A 575 12.13 15.76 -32.09
N GLY A 576 11.67 16.98 -32.31
CA GLY A 576 10.36 17.47 -31.84
C GLY A 576 10.33 17.91 -30.38
N LYS A 577 11.40 17.70 -29.59
CA LYS A 577 11.48 18.08 -28.18
C LYS A 577 12.05 19.49 -27.99
N THR A 578 11.79 20.07 -26.80
CA THR A 578 12.41 21.34 -26.37
C THR A 578 13.75 21.03 -25.70
N LEU A 579 14.85 21.56 -26.24
CA LEU A 579 16.19 21.48 -25.64
C LEU A 579 16.53 22.82 -24.97
N ALA A 580 16.33 22.91 -23.66
CA ALA A 580 16.63 24.10 -22.86
C ALA A 580 18.09 24.03 -22.38
N LEU A 581 18.91 24.99 -22.82
CA LEU A 581 20.35 24.98 -22.56
C LEU A 581 20.68 25.88 -21.36
N ILE A 582 21.37 25.34 -20.37
CA ILE A 582 21.90 26.10 -19.24
C ILE A 582 23.37 25.73 -19.01
N CYS A 583 24.24 26.71 -18.95
CA CYS A 583 25.67 26.45 -18.84
C CYS A 583 26.35 27.24 -17.70
N THR A 584 27.46 26.70 -17.24
CA THR A 584 28.34 27.33 -16.25
C THR A 584 29.69 27.71 -16.84
N SER A 585 30.19 28.88 -16.47
CA SER A 585 31.58 29.27 -16.76
C SER A 585 32.04 30.44 -15.87
N ALA A 586 33.35 30.72 -15.90
CA ALA A 586 33.93 31.90 -15.29
C ALA A 586 33.74 33.19 -16.13
N SER A 587 33.50 33.04 -17.45
CA SER A 587 33.34 34.14 -18.40
C SER A 587 32.17 33.87 -19.35
N SER A 588 31.51 34.91 -19.88
CA SER A 588 30.38 34.80 -20.79
C SER A 588 30.78 34.29 -22.21
N GLY A 589 29.84 33.61 -22.92
CA GLY A 589 30.09 33.10 -24.27
C GLY A 589 29.12 32.01 -24.73
N ILE A 590 27.81 32.21 -24.50
CA ILE A 590 26.74 31.19 -24.71
C ILE A 590 26.37 31.00 -26.20
N SER A 591 26.61 32.00 -27.08
CA SER A 591 26.08 31.99 -28.45
C SER A 591 26.57 30.81 -29.30
N GLN A 592 27.82 30.39 -29.13
CA GLN A 592 28.39 29.28 -29.90
C GLN A 592 27.81 27.92 -29.44
N THR A 593 27.48 27.76 -28.18
CA THR A 593 26.87 26.50 -27.65
C THR A 593 25.46 26.30 -28.19
N VAL A 594 24.69 27.37 -28.35
CA VAL A 594 23.37 27.34 -28.99
C VAL A 594 23.52 26.96 -30.48
N ALA A 595 24.54 27.46 -31.15
CA ALA A 595 24.82 27.08 -32.55
C ALA A 595 25.24 25.59 -32.66
N ASP A 596 26.03 25.07 -31.69
CA ASP A 596 26.39 23.65 -31.64
C ASP A 596 25.15 22.77 -31.44
N ALA A 597 24.26 23.11 -30.50
CA ALA A 597 23.05 22.37 -30.27
C ALA A 597 22.09 22.37 -31.49
N ARG A 598 21.92 23.53 -32.14
CA ARG A 598 21.09 23.63 -33.36
C ARG A 598 21.67 22.82 -34.54
N ARG A 599 22.98 22.73 -34.63
CA ARG A 599 23.65 21.90 -35.64
C ARG A 599 23.45 20.42 -35.38
N LEU A 600 23.50 20.00 -34.12
CA LEU A 600 23.41 18.59 -33.68
C LEU A 600 21.97 18.07 -33.65
N CYS A 601 21.04 18.92 -33.29
CA CYS A 601 19.60 18.59 -33.11
C CYS A 601 18.76 19.59 -33.90
N PRO A 602 18.79 19.58 -35.25
CA PRO A 602 18.10 20.58 -36.07
C PRO A 602 16.57 20.51 -35.97
N ASP A 603 16.04 19.36 -35.64
CA ASP A 603 14.59 19.12 -35.52
C ASP A 603 14.04 19.35 -34.10
N SER A 604 14.85 19.89 -33.20
CA SER A 604 14.45 20.24 -31.83
C SER A 604 14.19 21.73 -31.69
N THR A 605 13.31 22.10 -30.76
CA THR A 605 13.09 23.50 -30.37
C THR A 605 14.15 23.91 -29.34
N ILE A 606 14.94 24.95 -29.64
CA ILE A 606 15.96 25.46 -28.72
C ILE A 606 15.64 26.91 -28.37
N PRO A 607 15.05 27.14 -27.17
CA PRO A 607 14.71 28.48 -26.67
C PRO A 607 15.96 29.28 -26.27
N GLU A 608 15.75 30.46 -25.67
CA GLU A 608 16.82 31.27 -25.12
C GLU A 608 17.57 30.52 -24.02
N ALA A 609 18.89 30.44 -24.12
CA ALA A 609 19.73 29.72 -23.20
C ALA A 609 20.16 30.58 -22.01
N LEU A 610 20.28 29.97 -20.82
CA LEU A 610 20.72 30.66 -19.60
C LEU A 610 22.22 30.41 -19.34
N TRP A 611 22.94 31.47 -18.97
CA TRP A 611 24.30 31.38 -18.48
C TRP A 611 24.36 31.76 -16.99
N ILE A 612 24.95 30.90 -16.18
CA ILE A 612 25.17 31.11 -14.75
C ILE A 612 26.67 31.15 -14.46
N ARG A 613 27.11 32.19 -13.79
CA ARG A 613 28.51 32.24 -13.34
C ARG A 613 28.77 31.14 -12.32
N ALA A 614 29.85 30.39 -12.46
CA ALA A 614 30.18 29.26 -11.56
C ALA A 614 30.20 29.65 -10.07
N SER A 615 30.64 30.87 -9.73
CA SER A 615 30.66 31.39 -8.35
C SER A 615 29.26 31.79 -7.80
N SER A 616 28.23 31.77 -8.64
CA SER A 616 26.89 32.25 -8.27
C SER A 616 25.83 31.15 -8.25
N ILE A 617 26.20 29.89 -8.47
CA ILE A 617 25.25 28.76 -8.56
C ILE A 617 24.38 28.67 -7.29
N GLY A 618 24.98 28.77 -6.09
CA GLY A 618 24.23 28.68 -4.82
C GLY A 618 23.22 29.81 -4.57
N SER A 619 23.17 30.84 -5.44
CA SER A 619 22.18 31.94 -5.37
C SER A 619 21.38 32.11 -6.67
N ALA A 620 21.49 31.17 -7.60
CA ALA A 620 20.91 31.30 -8.94
C ALA A 620 19.43 30.83 -9.04
N ARG A 621 18.86 30.32 -7.96
CA ARG A 621 17.52 29.73 -7.97
C ARG A 621 16.46 30.63 -8.60
N ALA A 622 16.38 31.89 -8.18
CA ALA A 622 15.40 32.82 -8.72
C ALA A 622 15.58 33.11 -10.20
N ASP A 623 16.85 33.21 -10.68
CA ASP A 623 17.17 33.42 -12.08
C ASP A 623 16.78 32.20 -12.94
N ILE A 624 16.96 30.99 -12.38
CA ILE A 624 16.59 29.72 -13.03
C ILE A 624 15.07 29.60 -13.10
N GLU A 625 14.34 29.87 -12.02
CA GLU A 625 12.88 29.85 -11.97
C GLU A 625 12.27 30.83 -12.98
N GLN A 626 12.81 32.06 -13.05
CA GLN A 626 12.36 33.06 -14.02
C GLN A 626 12.63 32.61 -15.47
N TRP A 627 13.85 32.11 -15.75
CA TRP A 627 14.21 31.61 -17.07
C TRP A 627 13.32 30.46 -17.53
N LEU A 628 13.09 29.46 -16.67
CA LEU A 628 12.21 28.32 -16.99
C LEU A 628 10.79 28.81 -17.32
N SER A 629 10.26 29.78 -16.55
CA SER A 629 8.97 30.42 -16.83
C SER A 629 8.95 31.13 -18.18
N ASP A 630 10.01 31.89 -18.50
CA ASP A 630 10.11 32.65 -19.75
C ASP A 630 10.14 31.76 -21.00
N ILE A 631 10.73 30.56 -20.89
CA ILE A 631 10.77 29.58 -21.98
C ILE A 631 9.59 28.59 -21.96
N GLY A 632 8.61 28.78 -21.05
CA GLY A 632 7.37 28.01 -20.97
C GLY A 632 7.53 26.59 -20.39
N ILE A 633 8.57 26.35 -19.60
CA ILE A 633 8.79 25.09 -18.86
C ILE A 633 8.42 25.31 -17.39
N SER A 634 7.43 24.60 -16.92
CA SER A 634 6.95 24.64 -15.53
C SER A 634 6.88 23.24 -14.94
N LYS A 635 6.76 23.20 -13.61
CA LYS A 635 6.57 21.97 -12.83
C LYS A 635 5.21 21.33 -13.14
#